data_b5d805c780424263229801b3b20077d7
#
_entry.id   b5d805c780424263229801b3b20077d7
#
_cell.length_a   1.000
_cell.length_b   1.000
_cell.length_c   1.000
_cell.angle_alpha   90.00
_cell.angle_beta   90.00
_cell.angle_gamma   90.00
#
_symmetry.space_group_name_H-M   'P 1'
#
loop_
_entity.id
_entity.type
_entity.pdbx_description
1 polymer ?
#
loop_
_entity_poly.entity_id
_entity_poly.type
_entity_poly.pdbx_seq_one_letter_code
_entity_poly.pdbx_strand_id
1 'polypeptide(L)'
;MNRIRLAASVAVFSVLFAGLATMPSPAMASGTHDHTEANGHAGHDHAHGHDHDADAERIYRGEFEDAEVRDRPLSDWGGDWQSVYSLLQDGTLDPVMAHKAETGDKSEDEYKAYYETGYRTDVDRIEIGRYSVTFHRGEATVSARYEGDGYEILTYEAGNRGVRFVFEKTEGDADAPQFIQFSDHRIAQSASDHYHLYWGNDREALLSEVTNWPTYYPAALSGDAIVAEMIAH
;
A
#
# COMPACT_ATOMS: atom_id res chain seq x y z
N MET A 1 22.16 27.97 31.99
CA MET A 1 21.65 26.66 31.52
C MET A 1 20.34 26.90 30.79
N ASN A 2 20.45 27.22 29.49
CA ASN A 2 19.29 27.50 28.61
C ASN A 2 18.94 26.22 27.84
N ARG A 3 17.79 25.64 28.15
CA ARG A 3 17.22 24.54 27.35
C ARG A 3 16.44 25.13 26.19
N ILE A 4 17.00 25.07 25.01
CA ILE A 4 16.30 25.36 23.77
C ILE A 4 15.40 24.15 23.48
N ARG A 5 14.09 24.35 23.60
CA ARG A 5 13.11 23.37 23.11
C ARG A 5 12.95 23.61 21.62
N LEU A 6 13.45 22.69 20.79
CA LEU A 6 13.13 22.62 19.39
C LEU A 6 11.73 22.01 19.30
N ALA A 7 10.75 22.82 18.92
CA ALA A 7 9.43 22.34 18.53
C ALA A 7 9.54 21.90 17.06
N ALA A 8 9.55 20.60 16.83
CA ALA A 8 9.34 20.04 15.50
C ALA A 8 7.84 20.15 15.18
N SER A 9 7.47 21.10 14.34
CA SER A 9 6.13 21.14 13.74
C SER A 9 6.06 20.05 12.69
N VAL A 10 5.41 18.93 13.01
CA VAL A 10 5.03 17.91 12.04
C VAL A 10 3.78 18.42 11.34
N ALA A 11 3.92 18.80 10.08
CA ALA A 11 2.80 19.15 9.22
C ALA A 11 2.11 17.86 8.78
N VAL A 12 0.99 17.56 9.41
CA VAL A 12 0.08 16.48 8.98
C VAL A 12 -0.69 16.97 7.77
N PHE A 13 -0.49 16.33 6.63
CA PHE A 13 -1.25 16.64 5.42
C PHE A 13 -2.29 15.55 5.16
N SER A 14 -3.53 15.94 5.41
CA SER A 14 -4.71 15.20 5.00
C SER A 14 -4.84 15.26 3.48
N VAL A 15 -4.89 14.12 2.82
CA VAL A 15 -5.34 14.03 1.43
C VAL A 15 -6.85 14.20 1.44
N LEU A 16 -7.33 15.40 1.15
CA LEU A 16 -8.75 15.66 0.89
C LEU A 16 -9.04 15.28 -0.56
N PHE A 17 -9.84 14.23 -0.76
CA PHE A 17 -10.49 13.98 -2.03
C PHE A 17 -11.65 14.98 -2.20
N ALA A 18 -11.54 15.88 -3.15
CA ALA A 18 -12.61 16.79 -3.53
C ALA A 18 -13.48 16.17 -4.61
N GLY A 19 -14.75 15.99 -4.25
CA GLY A 19 -15.94 16.21 -5.07
C GLY A 19 -16.07 15.64 -6.47
N LEU A 20 -16.88 14.57 -6.56
CA LEU A 20 -17.56 14.13 -7.78
C LEU A 20 -18.44 15.23 -8.34
N ALA A 21 -18.16 15.71 -9.54
CA ALA A 21 -19.08 16.49 -10.34
C ALA A 21 -20.00 15.54 -11.12
N THR A 22 -21.29 15.55 -10.77
CA THR A 22 -22.34 14.85 -11.51
C THR A 22 -22.62 15.53 -12.86
N MET A 23 -22.38 14.84 -13.97
CA MET A 23 -22.86 15.25 -15.29
C MET A 23 -24.22 14.62 -15.59
N PRO A 24 -25.19 15.35 -16.16
CA PRO A 24 -26.48 14.79 -16.52
C PRO A 24 -26.41 14.01 -17.86
N SER A 25 -27.01 12.82 -17.87
CA SER A 25 -27.22 12.03 -19.10
C SER A 25 -28.29 12.66 -20.01
N PRO A 26 -28.12 12.64 -21.32
CA PRO A 26 -29.22 12.96 -22.24
C PRO A 26 -30.15 11.75 -22.43
N ALA A 27 -31.44 12.01 -22.31
CA ALA A 27 -32.50 11.09 -22.67
C ALA A 27 -32.55 10.88 -24.18
N MET A 28 -32.62 9.61 -24.62
CA MET A 28 -32.98 9.26 -25.99
C MET A 28 -34.24 8.39 -26.03
N ALA A 29 -35.09 8.71 -26.95
CA ALA A 29 -36.46 8.28 -27.08
C ALA A 29 -36.62 6.84 -27.63
N SER A 30 -37.81 6.32 -27.32
CA SER A 30 -38.43 5.05 -27.71
C SER A 30 -38.31 4.65 -29.19
N GLY A 31 -38.05 3.37 -29.42
CA GLY A 31 -38.36 2.66 -30.64
C GLY A 31 -38.82 1.25 -30.32
N THR A 32 -40.12 1.01 -30.43
CA THR A 32 -40.77 -0.29 -30.29
C THR A 32 -40.46 -1.18 -31.48
N HIS A 33 -39.99 -2.40 -31.28
CA HIS A 33 -40.24 -3.55 -32.13
C HIS A 33 -40.41 -4.83 -31.31
N ASP A 34 -41.61 -5.37 -31.50
CA ASP A 34 -42.10 -6.64 -31.00
C ASP A 34 -41.53 -7.78 -31.84
N HIS A 35 -40.94 -8.81 -31.24
CA HIS A 35 -40.89 -10.19 -31.73
C HIS A 35 -40.66 -11.15 -30.57
N THR A 36 -41.75 -11.88 -30.24
CA THR A 36 -41.78 -13.13 -29.52
C THR A 36 -40.85 -14.18 -30.10
N GLU A 37 -40.05 -14.84 -29.27
CA GLU A 37 -39.91 -16.29 -29.20
C GLU A 37 -39.09 -16.70 -27.97
N ALA A 38 -39.59 -17.70 -27.26
CA ALA A 38 -39.07 -18.25 -26.05
C ALA A 38 -37.85 -19.14 -26.28
N ASN A 39 -36.81 -18.99 -25.46
CA ASN A 39 -36.04 -20.14 -24.97
C ASN A 39 -35.32 -19.79 -23.67
N GLY A 40 -35.61 -20.55 -22.63
CA GLY A 40 -35.03 -20.37 -21.30
C GLY A 40 -33.55 -20.76 -21.25
N HIS A 41 -32.75 -19.83 -20.80
CA HIS A 41 -31.45 -20.13 -20.22
C HIS A 41 -31.34 -19.35 -18.92
N ALA A 42 -31.05 -20.10 -17.85
CA ALA A 42 -30.86 -19.58 -16.51
C ALA A 42 -29.81 -18.47 -16.54
N GLY A 43 -30.23 -17.26 -16.19
CA GLY A 43 -29.35 -16.13 -15.96
C GLY A 43 -28.50 -16.41 -14.72
N HIS A 44 -27.22 -16.53 -14.89
CA HIS A 44 -26.29 -16.37 -13.79
C HIS A 44 -26.13 -14.86 -13.54
N ASP A 45 -26.70 -14.42 -12.42
CA ASP A 45 -26.52 -13.06 -11.91
C ASP A 45 -25.03 -12.80 -11.63
N HIS A 46 -24.40 -11.99 -12.46
CA HIS A 46 -23.08 -11.41 -12.19
C HIS A 46 -23.21 -10.12 -11.37
N ALA A 47 -23.93 -10.18 -10.24
CA ALA A 47 -24.07 -9.03 -9.32
C ALA A 47 -22.92 -8.93 -8.30
N HIS A 48 -21.92 -9.83 -8.34
CA HIS A 48 -20.89 -9.90 -7.28
C HIS A 48 -19.62 -9.04 -7.55
N GLY A 49 -19.47 -8.42 -8.71
CA GLY A 49 -18.26 -7.64 -9.02
C GLY A 49 -18.22 -6.26 -8.36
N HIS A 50 -19.35 -5.57 -8.29
CA HIS A 50 -19.39 -4.19 -7.82
C HIS A 50 -19.31 -4.03 -6.28
N ASP A 51 -19.73 -5.04 -5.51
CA ASP A 51 -19.68 -4.99 -4.05
C ASP A 51 -18.24 -5.17 -3.54
N HIS A 52 -17.44 -6.00 -4.21
CA HIS A 52 -16.03 -6.22 -3.83
C HIS A 52 -15.13 -5.00 -4.09
N ASP A 53 -15.38 -4.25 -5.14
CA ASP A 53 -14.62 -3.05 -5.47
C ASP A 53 -14.92 -1.93 -4.44
N ALA A 54 -16.18 -1.75 -4.05
CA ALA A 54 -16.59 -0.77 -3.06
C ALA A 54 -16.04 -1.08 -1.65
N ASP A 55 -15.99 -2.36 -1.26
CA ASP A 55 -15.40 -2.78 0.00
C ASP A 55 -13.88 -2.58 0.01
N ALA A 56 -13.20 -2.90 -1.08
CA ALA A 56 -11.76 -2.69 -1.20
C ALA A 56 -11.40 -1.19 -1.09
N GLU A 57 -12.18 -0.32 -1.74
CA GLU A 57 -11.99 1.13 -1.68
C GLU A 57 -12.27 1.69 -0.27
N ARG A 58 -13.30 1.19 0.42
CA ARG A 58 -13.62 1.54 1.81
C ARG A 58 -12.45 1.17 2.74
N ILE A 59 -11.93 -0.06 2.61
CA ILE A 59 -10.80 -0.56 3.39
C ILE A 59 -9.54 0.26 3.10
N TYR A 60 -9.28 0.57 1.83
CA TYR A 60 -8.16 1.42 1.42
C TYR A 60 -8.17 2.79 2.11
N ARG A 61 -9.35 3.39 2.30
CA ARG A 61 -9.52 4.64 3.04
C ARG A 61 -9.42 4.49 4.57
N GLY A 62 -9.22 3.26 5.08
CA GLY A 62 -9.17 2.99 6.52
C GLY A 62 -10.55 2.93 7.19
N GLU A 63 -11.60 2.77 6.41
CA GLU A 63 -13.00 2.68 6.88
C GLU A 63 -13.39 1.21 7.06
N PHE A 64 -12.96 0.59 8.16
CA PHE A 64 -13.28 -0.81 8.51
C PHE A 64 -13.49 -0.95 10.02
N GLU A 65 -14.22 -1.97 10.43
CA GLU A 65 -14.42 -2.32 11.82
C GLU A 65 -13.31 -3.27 12.31
N ASP A 66 -12.93 -3.22 13.59
CA ASP A 66 -11.90 -4.10 14.16
C ASP A 66 -12.23 -5.58 13.95
N ALA A 67 -13.52 -5.92 14.01
CA ALA A 67 -14.01 -7.28 13.81
C ALA A 67 -13.86 -7.80 12.37
N GLU A 68 -13.55 -6.96 11.40
CA GLU A 68 -13.30 -7.36 10.01
C GLU A 68 -11.84 -7.79 9.79
N VAL A 69 -10.92 -7.31 10.65
CA VAL A 69 -9.49 -7.63 10.53
C VAL A 69 -9.24 -9.12 10.84
N ARG A 70 -8.45 -9.78 10.02
CA ARG A 70 -8.02 -11.17 10.18
C ARG A 70 -6.52 -11.25 10.06
N ASP A 71 -5.93 -12.14 10.86
CA ASP A 71 -4.50 -12.43 10.77
C ASP A 71 -4.12 -12.98 9.40
N ARG A 72 -2.89 -12.70 8.97
CA ARG A 72 -2.40 -13.03 7.63
C ARG A 72 -1.06 -13.77 7.71
N PRO A 73 -0.89 -14.86 6.97
CA PRO A 73 0.40 -15.55 6.90
C PRO A 73 1.41 -14.76 6.06
N LEU A 74 2.70 -14.91 6.35
CA LEU A 74 3.79 -14.28 5.58
C LEU A 74 3.72 -14.57 4.07
N SER A 75 3.14 -15.72 3.70
CA SER A 75 2.95 -16.11 2.29
C SER A 75 2.04 -15.19 1.50
N ASP A 76 1.23 -14.34 2.13
CA ASP A 76 0.40 -13.35 1.43
C ASP A 76 1.26 -12.27 0.74
N TRP A 77 2.48 -12.07 1.24
CA TRP A 77 3.52 -11.23 0.63
C TRP A 77 4.59 -12.05 -0.09
N GLY A 78 4.36 -13.35 -0.29
CA GLY A 78 5.31 -14.27 -0.93
C GLY A 78 5.66 -13.83 -2.35
N GLY A 79 6.97 -13.79 -2.69
CA GLY A 79 7.42 -13.38 -4.01
C GLY A 79 8.78 -12.68 -4.00
N ASP A 80 9.08 -12.11 -5.15
CA ASP A 80 10.27 -11.32 -5.42
C ASP A 80 9.85 -9.85 -5.65
N TRP A 81 10.43 -8.92 -4.91
CA TRP A 81 9.97 -7.55 -4.77
C TRP A 81 11.09 -6.55 -5.00
N GLN A 82 10.84 -5.49 -5.73
CA GLN A 82 11.75 -4.37 -5.96
C GLN A 82 11.30 -3.13 -5.21
N SER A 83 12.26 -2.38 -4.69
CA SER A 83 12.01 -1.07 -4.09
C SER A 83 11.66 -0.04 -5.15
N VAL A 84 10.65 0.78 -4.88
CA VAL A 84 10.34 1.93 -5.74
C VAL A 84 11.28 3.13 -5.51
N TYR A 85 12.13 3.06 -4.51
CA TYR A 85 13.07 4.16 -4.23
C TYR A 85 14.06 4.39 -5.36
N SER A 86 14.58 3.32 -5.98
CA SER A 86 15.46 3.44 -7.16
C SER A 86 14.74 4.08 -8.35
N LEU A 87 13.45 3.75 -8.57
CA LEU A 87 12.63 4.32 -9.64
C LEU A 87 12.31 5.82 -9.40
N LEU A 88 12.21 6.23 -8.12
CA LEU A 88 12.10 7.64 -7.78
C LEU A 88 13.41 8.39 -8.04
N GLN A 89 14.55 7.77 -7.71
CA GLN A 89 15.88 8.37 -7.87
C GLN A 89 16.28 8.57 -9.33
N ASP A 90 15.91 7.65 -10.21
CA ASP A 90 16.25 7.71 -11.65
C ASP A 90 15.23 8.50 -12.49
N GLY A 91 14.15 9.01 -11.85
CA GLY A 91 13.11 9.81 -12.50
C GLY A 91 11.98 9.00 -13.14
N THR A 92 12.00 7.67 -13.06
CA THR A 92 10.91 6.81 -13.59
C THR A 92 9.56 7.18 -12.98
N LEU A 93 9.52 7.59 -11.70
CA LEU A 93 8.29 8.00 -11.01
C LEU A 93 7.91 9.48 -11.20
N ASP A 94 8.64 10.28 -11.98
CA ASP A 94 8.29 11.69 -12.21
C ASP A 94 6.85 11.88 -12.74
N PRO A 95 6.30 11.02 -13.65
CA PRO A 95 4.89 11.12 -14.06
C PRO A 95 3.89 10.94 -12.90
N VAL A 96 4.21 10.15 -11.88
CA VAL A 96 3.37 9.98 -10.68
C VAL A 96 3.35 11.27 -9.88
N MET A 97 4.51 11.94 -9.73
CA MET A 97 4.62 13.21 -9.00
C MET A 97 3.85 14.33 -9.73
N ALA A 98 3.98 14.39 -11.06
CA ALA A 98 3.21 15.31 -11.89
C ALA A 98 1.70 15.09 -11.75
N HIS A 99 1.23 13.83 -11.83
CA HIS A 99 -0.18 13.49 -11.65
C HIS A 99 -0.71 13.91 -10.26
N LYS A 100 0.06 13.65 -9.19
CA LYS A 100 -0.31 14.06 -7.83
C LYS A 100 -0.35 15.58 -7.67
N ALA A 101 0.49 16.31 -8.38
CA ALA A 101 0.49 17.78 -8.36
C ALA A 101 -0.73 18.40 -9.06
N GLU A 102 -1.36 17.70 -10.02
CA GLU A 102 -2.57 18.16 -10.69
C GLU A 102 -3.79 18.22 -9.76
N THR A 103 -3.87 17.32 -8.77
CA THR A 103 -5.04 17.16 -7.90
C THR A 103 -4.77 17.47 -6.43
N GLY A 104 -3.51 17.53 -6.03
CA GLY A 104 -3.09 17.70 -4.65
C GLY A 104 -2.75 19.15 -4.29
N ASP A 105 -2.13 19.30 -3.13
CA ASP A 105 -1.80 20.58 -2.48
C ASP A 105 -0.33 20.99 -2.63
N LYS A 106 0.50 20.18 -3.30
CA LYS A 106 1.94 20.36 -3.47
C LYS A 106 2.32 20.44 -4.94
N SER A 107 3.42 21.13 -5.23
CA SER A 107 4.08 21.04 -6.52
C SER A 107 4.71 19.66 -6.74
N GLU A 108 5.06 19.35 -7.98
CA GLU A 108 5.75 18.13 -8.36
C GLU A 108 7.06 17.93 -7.56
N ASP A 109 7.88 18.99 -7.43
CA ASP A 109 9.12 18.96 -6.66
C ASP A 109 8.89 18.70 -5.16
N GLU A 110 7.82 19.28 -4.58
CA GLU A 110 7.45 19.04 -3.19
C GLU A 110 6.94 17.62 -2.96
N TYR A 111 6.17 17.05 -3.90
CA TYR A 111 5.81 15.63 -3.86
C TYR A 111 7.04 14.74 -3.99
N LYS A 112 7.95 15.03 -4.92
CA LYS A 112 9.19 14.28 -5.07
C LYS A 112 10.01 14.28 -3.77
N ALA A 113 10.19 15.42 -3.13
CA ALA A 113 10.90 15.53 -1.85
C ALA A 113 10.18 14.76 -0.70
N TYR A 114 8.87 14.77 -0.68
CA TYR A 114 8.06 14.01 0.28
C TYR A 114 8.24 12.49 0.10
N TYR A 115 8.13 12.00 -1.13
CA TYR A 115 8.33 10.58 -1.45
C TYR A 115 9.81 10.15 -1.36
N GLU A 116 10.76 11.05 -1.62
CA GLU A 116 12.18 10.83 -1.36
C GLU A 116 12.42 10.46 0.12
N THR A 117 11.75 11.14 1.03
CA THR A 117 11.81 10.81 2.46
C THR A 117 11.06 9.53 2.77
N GLY A 118 9.85 9.39 2.21
CA GLY A 118 8.97 8.25 2.47
C GLY A 118 9.51 6.91 2.00
N TYR A 119 10.01 6.85 0.78
CA TYR A 119 10.47 5.60 0.15
C TYR A 119 11.91 5.24 0.46
N ARG A 120 12.67 6.14 1.08
CA ARG A 120 14.11 5.96 1.34
C ARG A 120 14.43 4.63 1.99
N THR A 121 15.30 3.86 1.34
CA THR A 121 15.80 2.58 1.82
C THR A 121 17.15 2.26 1.21
N ASP A 122 17.93 1.42 1.89
CA ASP A 122 19.13 0.76 1.38
C ASP A 122 18.87 -0.68 0.92
N VAL A 123 17.61 -1.16 1.07
CA VAL A 123 17.18 -2.48 0.63
C VAL A 123 16.49 -2.33 -0.73
N ASP A 124 17.18 -2.72 -1.79
CA ASP A 124 16.73 -2.58 -3.17
C ASP A 124 15.83 -3.72 -3.64
N ARG A 125 15.94 -4.91 -3.02
CA ARG A 125 15.14 -6.08 -3.35
C ARG A 125 14.84 -6.91 -2.10
N ILE A 126 13.66 -7.54 -2.07
CA ILE A 126 13.25 -8.47 -1.00
C ILE A 126 12.69 -9.75 -1.63
N GLU A 127 13.18 -10.91 -1.20
CA GLU A 127 12.58 -12.20 -1.53
C GLU A 127 11.85 -12.74 -0.31
N ILE A 128 10.57 -13.06 -0.47
CA ILE A 128 9.73 -13.57 0.60
C ILE A 128 9.26 -14.98 0.26
N GLY A 129 9.68 -15.93 1.07
CA GLY A 129 9.21 -17.31 1.03
C GLY A 129 8.09 -17.56 2.04
N ARG A 130 7.73 -18.83 2.22
CA ARG A 130 6.66 -19.20 3.15
C ARG A 130 6.94 -18.77 4.60
N TYR A 131 8.20 -18.82 5.03
CA TYR A 131 8.64 -18.51 6.40
C TYR A 131 9.96 -17.73 6.42
N SER A 132 10.47 -17.29 5.29
CA SER A 132 11.77 -16.64 5.20
C SER A 132 11.68 -15.33 4.45
N VAL A 133 12.50 -14.37 4.85
CA VAL A 133 12.69 -13.11 4.14
C VAL A 133 14.18 -12.91 3.93
N THR A 134 14.55 -12.59 2.67
CA THR A 134 15.90 -12.21 2.30
C THR A 134 15.90 -10.75 1.85
N PHE A 135 16.71 -9.93 2.49
CA PHE A 135 16.92 -8.52 2.19
C PHE A 135 18.19 -8.37 1.37
N HIS A 136 18.12 -7.69 0.23
CA HIS A 136 19.26 -7.40 -0.63
C HIS A 136 19.61 -5.91 -0.52
N ARG A 137 20.90 -5.63 -0.29
CA ARG A 137 21.52 -4.30 -0.23
C ARG A 137 22.69 -4.27 -1.19
N GLY A 138 22.42 -4.01 -2.47
CA GLY A 138 23.39 -4.21 -3.52
C GLY A 138 23.86 -5.68 -3.58
N GLU A 139 25.16 -5.93 -3.36
CA GLU A 139 25.71 -7.28 -3.36
C GLU A 139 25.56 -8.02 -2.01
N ALA A 140 25.22 -7.31 -0.94
CA ALA A 140 25.07 -7.91 0.38
C ALA A 140 23.64 -8.45 0.57
N THR A 141 23.53 -9.61 1.18
CA THR A 141 22.25 -10.23 1.53
C THR A 141 22.20 -10.59 3.00
N VAL A 142 21.01 -10.45 3.58
CA VAL A 142 20.71 -10.86 4.96
C VAL A 142 19.41 -11.63 4.94
N SER A 143 19.38 -12.81 5.52
CA SER A 143 18.22 -13.71 5.47
C SER A 143 17.83 -14.22 6.86
N ALA A 144 16.52 -14.31 7.11
CA ALA A 144 16.02 -14.89 8.35
C ALA A 144 14.67 -15.58 8.15
N ARG A 145 14.29 -16.39 9.15
CA ARG A 145 12.96 -16.98 9.28
C ARG A 145 12.12 -16.11 10.21
N TYR A 146 10.86 -15.98 9.86
CA TYR A 146 9.89 -15.19 10.61
C TYR A 146 8.63 -15.99 10.87
N GLU A 147 8.04 -15.79 12.04
CA GLU A 147 6.72 -16.29 12.42
C GLU A 147 5.78 -15.14 12.73
N GLY A 148 4.48 -15.33 12.49
CA GLY A 148 3.46 -14.31 12.76
C GLY A 148 3.39 -13.98 14.25
N ASP A 149 3.39 -12.68 14.55
CA ASP A 149 3.23 -12.08 15.89
C ASP A 149 1.92 -11.24 15.96
N GLY A 150 0.93 -11.64 15.13
CA GLY A 150 -0.38 -11.00 15.06
C GLY A 150 -0.39 -9.71 14.25
N TYR A 151 -1.31 -8.83 14.59
CA TYR A 151 -1.47 -7.54 13.92
C TYR A 151 -1.83 -6.42 14.92
N GLU A 152 -1.60 -5.19 14.50
CA GLU A 152 -2.00 -3.98 15.22
C GLU A 152 -2.85 -3.09 14.33
N ILE A 153 -3.96 -2.59 14.90
CA ILE A 153 -4.82 -1.62 14.22
C ILE A 153 -4.38 -0.23 14.69
N LEU A 154 -3.87 0.57 13.75
CA LEU A 154 -3.39 1.92 14.04
C LEU A 154 -4.44 2.94 13.62
N THR A 155 -4.55 4.03 14.40
CA THR A 155 -5.25 5.25 14.00
C THR A 155 -4.19 6.35 13.92
N TYR A 156 -3.99 6.88 12.71
CA TYR A 156 -3.01 7.93 12.46
C TYR A 156 -3.52 9.30 12.91
N GLU A 157 -2.62 10.28 13.06
CA GLU A 157 -3.00 11.65 13.47
C GLU A 157 -4.04 12.28 12.54
N ALA A 158 -4.01 11.93 11.25
CA ALA A 158 -5.00 12.36 10.26
C ALA A 158 -6.39 11.75 10.45
N GLY A 159 -6.53 10.75 11.35
CA GLY A 159 -7.79 10.08 11.67
C GLY A 159 -8.08 8.83 10.81
N ASN A 160 -7.33 8.58 9.76
CA ASN A 160 -7.43 7.36 8.99
C ASN A 160 -6.82 6.17 9.75
N ARG A 161 -7.27 4.96 9.40
CA ARG A 161 -6.84 3.73 10.07
C ARG A 161 -6.02 2.86 9.11
N GLY A 162 -5.15 2.04 9.68
CA GLY A 162 -4.38 1.06 8.93
C GLY A 162 -4.07 -0.16 9.80
N VAL A 163 -3.66 -1.25 9.17
CA VAL A 163 -3.25 -2.48 9.86
C VAL A 163 -1.77 -2.73 9.59
N ARG A 164 -1.04 -3.09 10.66
CA ARG A 164 0.33 -3.59 10.62
C ARG A 164 0.30 -5.07 10.97
N PHE A 165 0.66 -5.93 10.02
CA PHE A 165 0.86 -7.35 10.25
C PHE A 165 2.29 -7.59 10.68
N VAL A 166 2.47 -8.12 11.87
CA VAL A 166 3.76 -8.22 12.57
C VAL A 166 4.31 -9.63 12.48
N PHE A 167 5.60 -9.73 12.21
CA PHE A 167 6.33 -10.99 12.22
C PHE A 167 7.62 -10.83 13.03
N GLU A 168 7.92 -11.84 13.85
CA GLU A 168 9.12 -11.90 14.67
C GLU A 168 10.12 -12.90 14.10
N LYS A 169 11.40 -12.53 14.12
CA LYS A 169 12.51 -13.40 13.71
C LYS A 169 12.68 -14.56 14.67
N THR A 170 12.68 -15.78 14.14
CA THR A 170 12.90 -16.99 14.92
C THR A 170 14.29 -17.58 14.70
N GLU A 171 14.89 -17.37 13.51
CA GLU A 171 16.18 -17.96 13.14
C GLU A 171 16.80 -17.16 11.99
N GLY A 172 18.10 -17.23 11.79
CA GLY A 172 18.80 -16.64 10.63
C GLY A 172 19.93 -15.70 11.01
N ASP A 173 20.27 -14.81 10.09
CA ASP A 173 21.41 -13.91 10.25
C ASP A 173 21.24 -12.95 11.42
N ALA A 174 22.34 -12.67 12.13
CA ALA A 174 22.34 -11.78 13.28
C ALA A 174 21.91 -10.33 12.89
N ASP A 175 22.30 -9.91 11.70
CA ASP A 175 22.02 -8.58 11.17
C ASP A 175 20.61 -8.46 10.56
N ALA A 176 19.83 -9.55 10.48
CA ALA A 176 18.43 -9.49 10.09
C ALA A 176 17.60 -8.84 11.21
N PRO A 177 16.64 -7.97 10.85
CA PRO A 177 15.80 -7.29 11.84
C PRO A 177 15.01 -8.30 12.69
N GLN A 178 14.84 -7.98 13.97
CA GLN A 178 14.06 -8.82 14.89
C GLN A 178 12.57 -8.83 14.54
N PHE A 179 12.03 -7.69 14.09
CA PHE A 179 10.64 -7.53 13.70
C PHE A 179 10.54 -6.95 12.30
N ILE A 180 9.55 -7.44 11.55
CA ILE A 180 9.10 -6.87 10.29
C ILE A 180 7.59 -6.66 10.37
N GLN A 181 7.10 -5.55 9.78
CA GLN A 181 5.69 -5.18 9.81
C GLN A 181 5.25 -4.76 8.42
N PHE A 182 4.23 -5.44 7.88
CA PHE A 182 3.67 -5.14 6.57
C PHE A 182 2.40 -4.30 6.68
N SER A 183 2.21 -3.40 5.72
CA SER A 183 0.96 -2.70 5.47
C SER A 183 0.74 -2.60 3.97
N ASP A 184 -0.42 -3.04 3.48
CA ASP A 184 -0.76 -3.07 2.06
C ASP A 184 -2.23 -2.71 1.78
N HIS A 185 -2.85 -1.94 2.69
CA HIS A 185 -4.26 -1.53 2.60
C HIS A 185 -5.27 -2.70 2.58
N ARG A 186 -4.85 -3.89 3.04
CA ARG A 186 -5.71 -5.08 3.16
C ARG A 186 -5.80 -5.49 4.62
N ILE A 187 -6.95 -6.05 5.01
CA ILE A 187 -7.26 -6.40 6.40
C ILE A 187 -7.52 -7.89 6.62
N ALA A 188 -7.49 -8.68 5.56
CA ALA A 188 -7.71 -10.13 5.58
C ALA A 188 -6.81 -10.83 4.57
N GLN A 189 -6.75 -12.17 4.63
CA GLN A 189 -5.90 -12.99 3.76
C GLN A 189 -6.13 -12.70 2.28
N SER A 190 -5.08 -12.25 1.62
CA SER A 190 -5.05 -11.94 0.20
C SER A 190 -3.61 -11.79 -0.26
N ALA A 191 -3.28 -12.22 -1.46
CA ALA A 191 -1.99 -11.90 -2.06
C ALA A 191 -1.82 -10.39 -2.19
N SER A 192 -0.65 -9.87 -1.82
CA SER A 192 -0.34 -8.44 -1.91
C SER A 192 0.06 -8.05 -3.33
N ASP A 193 -0.37 -6.87 -3.80
CA ASP A 193 0.04 -6.30 -5.08
C ASP A 193 1.23 -5.34 -4.90
N HIS A 194 1.29 -4.67 -3.77
CA HIS A 194 2.40 -3.85 -3.27
C HIS A 194 2.30 -3.74 -1.76
N TYR A 195 3.37 -3.33 -1.10
CA TYR A 195 3.32 -3.13 0.35
C TYR A 195 4.34 -2.09 0.83
N HIS A 196 4.07 -1.55 2.00
CA HIS A 196 5.02 -0.82 2.82
C HIS A 196 5.60 -1.78 3.86
N LEU A 197 6.92 -1.72 4.06
CA LEU A 197 7.60 -2.56 5.03
C LEU A 197 8.35 -1.71 6.06
N TYR A 198 8.14 -2.04 7.32
CA TYR A 198 8.81 -1.46 8.46
C TYR A 198 9.60 -2.55 9.16
N TRP A 199 10.86 -2.29 9.52
CA TRP A 199 11.69 -3.30 10.16
C TRP A 199 12.64 -2.70 11.19
N GLY A 200 12.96 -3.48 12.22
CA GLY A 200 13.85 -3.06 13.31
C GLY A 200 13.94 -4.09 14.41
N ASN A 201 14.53 -3.68 15.52
CA ASN A 201 14.72 -4.56 16.67
C ASN A 201 13.78 -4.24 17.86
N ASP A 202 12.93 -3.24 17.71
CA ASP A 202 11.95 -2.83 18.71
C ASP A 202 10.55 -2.81 18.06
N ARG A 203 9.71 -3.76 18.44
CA ARG A 203 8.36 -3.95 17.91
C ARG A 203 7.48 -2.70 18.06
N GLU A 204 7.49 -2.13 19.27
CA GLU A 204 6.64 -1.00 19.61
C GLU A 204 7.10 0.31 18.94
N ALA A 205 8.40 0.48 18.81
CA ALA A 205 8.94 1.66 18.11
C ALA A 205 8.53 1.71 16.63
N LEU A 206 8.34 0.54 15.99
CA LEU A 206 7.90 0.44 14.59
C LEU A 206 6.41 0.77 14.41
N LEU A 207 5.60 0.71 15.48
CA LEU A 207 4.16 1.03 15.43
C LEU A 207 3.89 2.54 15.48
N SER A 208 4.88 3.33 15.88
CA SER A 208 4.75 4.78 15.91
C SER A 208 4.49 5.32 14.50
N GLU A 209 3.77 6.42 14.39
CA GLU A 209 3.60 7.13 13.13
C GLU A 209 4.96 7.56 12.60
N VAL A 210 5.32 7.12 11.39
CA VAL A 210 6.64 7.29 10.80
C VAL A 210 6.58 8.12 9.53
N THR A 211 7.66 8.82 9.26
CA THR A 211 7.82 9.61 8.03
C THR A 211 8.49 8.83 6.89
N ASN A 212 8.91 7.58 7.15
CA ASN A 212 9.57 6.69 6.20
C ASN A 212 8.77 5.38 6.11
N TRP A 213 8.35 5.05 4.91
CA TRP A 213 7.56 3.86 4.56
C TRP A 213 8.07 3.21 3.28
N PRO A 214 9.24 2.55 3.31
CA PRO A 214 9.79 1.88 2.15
C PRO A 214 8.75 1.01 1.47
N THR A 215 8.59 1.19 0.15
CA THR A 215 7.52 0.60 -0.64
C THR A 215 8.10 -0.35 -1.68
N TYR A 216 7.44 -1.48 -1.85
CA TYR A 216 7.88 -2.55 -2.73
C TYR A 216 6.76 -2.99 -3.66
N TYR A 217 7.12 -3.22 -4.93
CA TYR A 217 6.29 -3.78 -5.97
C TYR A 217 6.89 -5.08 -6.50
N PRO A 218 6.11 -6.00 -7.12
CA PRO A 218 6.65 -7.22 -7.71
C PRO A 218 7.82 -6.92 -8.66
N ALA A 219 8.94 -7.62 -8.50
CA ALA A 219 10.14 -7.41 -9.32
C ALA A 219 9.92 -7.71 -10.82
N ALA A 220 8.85 -8.44 -11.15
CA ALA A 220 8.47 -8.72 -12.54
C ALA A 220 7.80 -7.53 -13.25
N LEU A 221 7.34 -6.51 -12.52
CA LEU A 221 6.74 -5.32 -13.11
C LEU A 221 7.82 -4.38 -13.65
N SER A 222 7.57 -3.82 -14.83
CA SER A 222 8.39 -2.73 -15.35
C SER A 222 8.10 -1.42 -14.62
N GLY A 223 9.03 -0.46 -14.68
CA GLY A 223 8.80 0.89 -14.14
C GLY A 223 7.52 1.54 -14.70
N ASP A 224 7.28 1.40 -16.00
CA ASP A 224 6.06 1.94 -16.63
C ASP A 224 4.78 1.30 -16.08
N ALA A 225 4.79 -0.01 -15.80
CA ALA A 225 3.66 -0.70 -15.20
C ALA A 225 3.41 -0.21 -13.76
N ILE A 226 4.47 -0.02 -12.97
CA ILE A 226 4.39 0.54 -11.62
C ILE A 226 3.83 1.97 -11.65
N VAL A 227 4.32 2.81 -12.57
CA VAL A 227 3.78 4.17 -12.77
C VAL A 227 2.29 4.13 -13.08
N ALA A 228 1.85 3.25 -13.99
CA ALA A 228 0.44 3.12 -14.35
C ALA A 228 -0.42 2.72 -13.14
N GLU A 229 0.03 1.77 -12.33
CA GLU A 229 -0.66 1.37 -11.10
C GLU A 229 -0.73 2.51 -10.08
N MET A 230 0.39 3.21 -9.84
CA MET A 230 0.44 4.33 -8.88
C MET A 230 -0.45 5.52 -9.28
N ILE A 231 -0.70 5.72 -10.59
CA ILE A 231 -1.60 6.77 -11.10
C ILE A 231 -3.07 6.32 -11.00
N ALA A 232 -3.35 5.03 -11.11
CA ALA A 232 -4.70 4.48 -11.02
C ALA A 232 -5.24 4.43 -9.58
N HIS A 233 -4.36 4.54 -8.57
CA HIS A 233 -4.67 4.60 -7.14
C HIS A 233 -4.67 6.04 -6.61
#